data_d6a2d85b11e56a58ca7d5a572df59de3
#
_entry.id   d6a2d85b11e56a58ca7d5a572df59de3
#
_cell.length_a   1.000
_cell.length_b   1.000
_cell.length_c   1.000
_cell.angle_alpha   90.00
_cell.angle_beta   90.00
_cell.angle_gamma   90.00
#
_symmetry.space_group_name_H-M   'P 1'
#
loop_
_entity.id
_entity.type
_entity.pdbx_description
1 polymer ?
#
loop_
_entity_poly.entity_id
_entity_poly.type
_entity_poly.pdbx_seq_one_letter_code
_entity_poly.pdbx_strand_id
1 'polypeptide(L)'
;MRFRESQSNVLYPAEVDDEDITPTGITYPPPQQVSFMRGWNFTTDMYRVLEHIIARVRASKPHDHGAAFLEDLFKPQNPTSKQVLDRLENMHAGLPGIFKSVQPMTGDLRADRYGFQAANIIVTLQTVKLTLALAEDHGVEQRCAFAGELVNALAAIPTTYIAAVSRPMVRSP
;
A
#
# COMPACT_ATOMS: atom_id res chain seq x y z
N MET A 1 -14.16 -18.31 -5.62
CA MET A 1 -14.29 -17.90 -4.22
C MET A 1 -13.44 -16.63 -4.06
N ARG A 2 -14.02 -15.47 -3.71
CA ARG A 2 -13.24 -14.25 -3.49
C ARG A 2 -13.14 -14.04 -1.98
N PHE A 3 -11.94 -14.17 -1.44
CA PHE A 3 -11.68 -13.74 -0.07
C PHE A 3 -11.81 -12.22 0.00
N ARG A 4 -12.65 -11.72 0.90
CA ARG A 4 -12.68 -10.31 1.26
C ARG A 4 -11.95 -10.16 2.58
N GLU A 5 -10.94 -9.34 2.62
CA GLU A 5 -10.15 -9.09 3.81
C GLU A 5 -11.00 -8.50 4.96
N SER A 6 -12.07 -7.76 4.62
CA SER A 6 -13.07 -7.26 5.57
C SER A 6 -13.79 -8.36 6.37
N GLN A 7 -13.65 -9.62 5.97
CA GLN A 7 -14.21 -10.79 6.66
C GLN A 7 -13.15 -11.56 7.48
N SER A 8 -11.91 -11.10 7.48
CA SER A 8 -10.82 -11.73 8.24
C SER A 8 -10.62 -11.01 9.57
N ASN A 9 -10.74 -11.74 10.68
CA ASN A 9 -10.39 -11.27 12.02
C ASN A 9 -8.92 -11.56 12.38
N VAL A 10 -8.09 -11.85 11.38
CA VAL A 10 -6.66 -12.10 11.60
C VAL A 10 -5.99 -10.78 11.92
N LEU A 11 -5.30 -10.74 13.06
CA LEU A 11 -4.46 -9.60 13.44
C LEU A 11 -3.27 -9.47 12.50
N TYR A 12 -2.73 -8.25 12.39
CA TYR A 12 -1.48 -8.05 11.69
C TYR A 12 -0.34 -8.86 12.33
N PRO A 13 0.62 -9.31 11.52
CA PRO A 13 1.83 -9.89 12.05
C PRO A 13 2.50 -8.93 13.03
N ALA A 14 3.07 -9.49 14.11
CA ALA A 14 3.89 -8.70 15.02
C ALA A 14 5.07 -8.06 14.24
N GLU A 15 5.51 -6.88 14.70
CA GLU A 15 6.67 -6.19 14.12
C GLU A 15 7.98 -6.87 14.57
N VAL A 16 8.14 -8.13 14.16
CA VAL A 16 9.29 -8.99 14.48
C VAL A 16 9.80 -9.58 13.17
N ASP A 17 11.09 -9.51 12.96
CA ASP A 17 11.74 -10.08 11.76
C ASP A 17 12.05 -11.58 12.00
N ASP A 18 12.19 -12.34 10.93
CA ASP A 18 12.43 -13.80 11.02
C ASP A 18 13.69 -14.14 11.80
N GLU A 19 14.70 -13.27 11.77
CA GLU A 19 15.95 -13.42 12.49
C GLU A 19 15.77 -13.35 14.02
N ASP A 20 14.68 -12.75 14.48
CA ASP A 20 14.34 -12.60 15.90
C ASP A 20 13.45 -13.74 16.42
N ILE A 21 13.06 -14.66 15.54
CA ILE A 21 12.26 -15.85 15.88
C ILE A 21 13.20 -17.01 16.15
N THR A 22 13.18 -17.52 17.38
CA THR A 22 14.02 -18.65 17.80
C THR A 22 13.16 -19.85 18.22
N PRO A 23 13.71 -21.06 18.28
CA PRO A 23 12.99 -22.24 18.76
C PRO A 23 12.46 -22.09 20.19
N THR A 24 13.04 -21.19 20.99
CA THR A 24 12.66 -20.94 22.39
C THR A 24 11.69 -19.77 22.55
N GLY A 25 11.39 -19.03 21.48
CA GLY A 25 10.47 -17.90 21.47
C GLY A 25 10.96 -16.72 20.66
N ILE A 26 10.31 -15.58 20.83
CA ILE A 26 10.61 -14.34 20.14
C ILE A 26 11.60 -13.52 20.96
N THR A 27 12.72 -13.13 20.34
CA THR A 27 13.67 -12.16 20.89
C THR A 27 13.29 -10.79 20.32
N TYR A 28 12.76 -9.90 21.14
CA TYR A 28 12.41 -8.56 20.67
C TYR A 28 13.68 -7.76 20.41
N PRO A 29 13.80 -7.17 19.21
CA PRO A 29 14.95 -6.34 18.86
C PRO A 29 14.99 -5.08 19.75
N PRO A 30 16.18 -4.47 19.91
CA PRO A 30 16.30 -3.23 20.65
C PRO A 30 15.44 -2.12 19.98
N PRO A 31 14.95 -1.13 20.75
CA PRO A 31 14.04 -0.09 20.24
C PRO A 31 14.56 0.70 19.01
N GLN A 32 15.87 0.71 18.81
CA GLN A 32 16.51 1.39 17.67
C GLN A 32 16.48 0.56 16.37
N GLN A 33 16.24 -0.73 16.47
CA GLN A 33 16.14 -1.61 15.30
C GLN A 33 14.71 -1.57 14.75
N VAL A 34 14.60 -1.16 13.49
CA VAL A 34 13.32 -1.11 12.78
C VAL A 34 13.04 -2.47 12.18
N SER A 35 11.90 -3.09 12.51
CA SER A 35 11.45 -4.31 11.86
C SER A 35 10.97 -4.02 10.43
N PHE A 36 11.32 -4.92 9.51
CA PHE A 36 10.82 -4.94 8.14
C PHE A 36 9.29 -5.08 8.09
N MET A 37 8.71 -5.83 9.04
CA MET A 37 7.27 -6.05 9.13
C MET A 37 6.47 -4.76 9.33
N ARG A 38 7.07 -3.70 9.89
CA ARG A 38 6.42 -2.39 10.01
C ARG A 38 6.08 -1.77 8.66
N GLY A 39 7.01 -1.85 7.70
CA GLY A 39 6.74 -1.39 6.32
C GLY A 39 5.73 -2.29 5.61
N TRP A 40 5.78 -3.59 5.85
CA TRP A 40 4.85 -4.56 5.30
C TRP A 40 3.41 -4.32 5.80
N ASN A 41 3.23 -4.11 7.11
CA ASN A 41 1.93 -3.81 7.70
C ASN A 41 1.34 -2.52 7.13
N PHE A 42 2.16 -1.47 6.96
CA PHE A 42 1.72 -0.24 6.32
C PHE A 42 1.30 -0.45 4.85
N THR A 43 2.04 -1.25 4.09
CA THR A 43 1.66 -1.60 2.72
C THR A 43 0.32 -2.34 2.68
N THR A 44 0.09 -3.24 3.64
CA THR A 44 -1.18 -3.94 3.79
C THR A 44 -2.34 -2.97 4.05
N ASP A 45 -2.14 -1.95 4.90
CA ASP A 45 -3.13 -0.89 5.11
C ASP A 45 -3.47 -0.15 3.81
N MET A 46 -2.46 0.19 3.01
CA MET A 46 -2.68 0.83 1.70
C MET A 46 -3.47 -0.06 0.74
N TYR A 47 -3.20 -1.37 0.70
CA TYR A 47 -3.97 -2.30 -0.13
C TYR A 47 -5.41 -2.45 0.34
N ARG A 48 -5.67 -2.41 1.64
CA ARG A 48 -7.04 -2.36 2.19
C ARG A 48 -7.79 -1.11 1.74
N VAL A 49 -7.13 0.05 1.81
CA VAL A 49 -7.72 1.30 1.29
C VAL A 49 -8.00 1.17 -0.20
N LEU A 50 -7.07 0.65 -0.98
CA LEU A 50 -7.24 0.45 -2.42
C LEU A 50 -8.41 -0.50 -2.74
N GLU A 51 -8.56 -1.60 -2.00
CA GLU A 51 -9.70 -2.51 -2.13
C GLU A 51 -11.03 -1.78 -1.90
N HIS A 52 -11.12 -0.97 -0.84
CA HIS A 52 -12.32 -0.19 -0.54
C HIS A 52 -12.65 0.83 -1.64
N ILE A 53 -11.64 1.52 -2.19
CA ILE A 53 -11.84 2.47 -3.30
C ILE A 53 -12.37 1.73 -4.53
N ILE A 54 -11.74 0.62 -4.90
CA ILE A 54 -12.15 -0.17 -6.07
C ILE A 54 -13.57 -0.75 -5.89
N ALA A 55 -13.90 -1.22 -4.69
CA ALA A 55 -15.23 -1.71 -4.37
C ALA A 55 -16.28 -0.59 -4.51
N ARG A 56 -15.98 0.61 -4.02
CA ARG A 56 -16.83 1.80 -4.14
C ARG A 56 -17.04 2.21 -5.60
N VAL A 57 -15.97 2.27 -6.40
CA VAL A 57 -16.06 2.59 -7.84
C VAL A 57 -16.91 1.56 -8.59
N ARG A 58 -16.79 0.28 -8.24
CA ARG A 58 -17.61 -0.78 -8.85
C ARG A 58 -19.08 -0.70 -8.46
N ALA A 59 -19.38 -0.32 -7.21
CA ALA A 59 -20.74 -0.15 -6.72
C ALA A 59 -21.43 1.09 -7.31
N SER A 60 -20.66 2.12 -7.68
CA SER A 60 -21.18 3.37 -8.26
C SER A 60 -21.55 3.24 -9.74
N LYS A 61 -21.24 2.12 -10.40
CA LYS A 61 -21.73 1.87 -11.77
C LYS A 61 -23.23 1.57 -11.71
N PRO A 62 -24.07 2.34 -12.42
CA PRO A 62 -25.51 2.20 -12.34
C PRO A 62 -25.95 0.83 -12.87
N HIS A 63 -26.27 -0.06 -11.95
CA HIS A 63 -27.08 -1.22 -12.21
C HIS A 63 -28.38 -0.97 -11.43
N ASP A 64 -29.41 -0.56 -12.16
CA ASP A 64 -30.78 -0.40 -11.70
C ASP A 64 -31.09 0.83 -10.81
N HIS A 65 -31.89 1.74 -11.38
CA HIS A 65 -32.24 3.06 -10.81
C HIS A 65 -33.18 3.04 -9.59
N GLY A 66 -33.59 1.86 -9.09
CA GLY A 66 -34.59 1.76 -8.02
C GLY A 66 -34.03 1.54 -6.62
N ALA A 67 -32.92 0.81 -6.48
CA ALA A 67 -32.38 0.43 -5.18
C ALA A 67 -31.33 1.41 -4.63
N ALA A 68 -30.70 2.21 -5.49
CA ALA A 68 -29.58 3.09 -5.15
C ALA A 68 -29.98 4.19 -4.13
N PHE A 69 -31.21 4.70 -4.18
CA PHE A 69 -31.67 5.79 -3.29
C PHE A 69 -31.78 5.33 -1.83
N LEU A 70 -32.30 4.13 -1.60
CA LEU A 70 -32.44 3.59 -0.24
C LEU A 70 -31.10 3.16 0.35
N GLU A 71 -30.20 2.60 -0.47
CA GLU A 71 -28.86 2.26 -0.01
C GLU A 71 -28.04 3.50 0.37
N ASP A 72 -28.25 4.64 -0.30
CA ASP A 72 -27.51 5.89 -0.02
C ASP A 72 -27.99 6.52 1.31
N LEU A 73 -29.25 6.38 1.66
CA LEU A 73 -29.84 6.88 2.92
C LEU A 73 -29.32 6.14 4.17
N PHE A 74 -28.90 4.88 4.03
CA PHE A 74 -28.47 4.04 5.15
C PHE A 74 -26.96 3.75 5.17
N LYS A 75 -26.17 4.31 4.22
CA LYS A 75 -24.71 4.18 4.26
C LYS A 75 -24.15 4.99 5.43
N PRO A 76 -23.33 4.36 6.31
CA PRO A 76 -22.53 5.11 7.25
C PRO A 76 -21.68 6.13 6.46
N GLN A 77 -21.51 7.32 7.00
CA GLN A 77 -20.73 8.38 6.34
C GLN A 77 -19.32 7.84 6.02
N ASN A 78 -19.09 7.51 4.76
CA ASN A 78 -17.77 7.09 4.30
C ASN A 78 -16.83 8.30 4.40
N PRO A 79 -15.57 8.10 4.81
CA PRO A 79 -14.60 9.17 4.84
C PRO A 79 -14.41 9.75 3.44
N THR A 80 -14.24 11.07 3.35
CA THR A 80 -13.91 11.72 2.07
C THR A 80 -12.53 11.29 1.60
N SER A 81 -12.27 11.37 0.29
CA SER A 81 -10.94 11.04 -0.26
C SER A 81 -9.86 11.91 0.36
N LYS A 82 -10.15 13.17 0.67
CA LYS A 82 -9.22 14.04 1.39
C LYS A 82 -8.87 13.46 2.77
N GLN A 83 -9.86 13.05 3.55
CA GLN A 83 -9.62 12.46 4.87
C GLN A 83 -8.82 11.16 4.78
N VAL A 84 -9.07 10.35 3.74
CA VAL A 84 -8.30 9.12 3.50
C VAL A 84 -6.84 9.46 3.15
N LEU A 85 -6.63 10.43 2.25
CA LEU A 85 -5.28 10.86 1.87
C LEU A 85 -4.52 11.47 3.05
N ASP A 86 -5.12 12.41 3.77
CA ASP A 86 -4.52 13.03 4.95
C ASP A 86 -4.12 11.96 5.98
N ARG A 87 -4.96 10.94 6.17
CA ARG A 87 -4.67 9.82 7.06
C ARG A 87 -3.46 9.00 6.60
N LEU A 88 -3.43 8.62 5.31
CA LEU A 88 -2.33 7.84 4.74
C LEU A 88 -1.02 8.62 4.75
N GLU A 89 -1.05 9.91 4.42
CA GLU A 89 0.13 10.78 4.46
C GLU A 89 0.67 10.93 5.88
N ASN A 90 -0.19 11.09 6.88
CA ASN A 90 0.20 11.13 8.28
C ASN A 90 0.81 9.80 8.75
N MET A 91 0.23 8.67 8.35
CA MET A 91 0.78 7.35 8.65
C MET A 91 2.15 7.16 7.98
N HIS A 92 2.29 7.55 6.70
CA HIS A 92 3.58 7.51 5.99
C HIS A 92 4.61 8.43 6.64
N ALA A 93 4.21 9.64 7.05
CA ALA A 93 5.08 10.57 7.77
C ALA A 93 5.58 10.00 9.11
N GLY A 94 4.76 9.17 9.77
CA GLY A 94 5.11 8.46 11.00
C GLY A 94 6.04 7.24 10.82
N LEU A 95 6.29 6.80 9.56
CA LEU A 95 7.21 5.69 9.33
C LEU A 95 8.66 6.08 9.58
N PRO A 96 9.52 5.12 9.96
CA PRO A 96 10.97 5.30 9.97
C PRO A 96 11.53 5.75 8.62
N GLY A 97 12.60 6.55 8.64
CA GLY A 97 13.20 7.11 7.42
C GLY A 97 13.60 6.08 6.37
N ILE A 98 13.96 4.88 6.81
CA ILE A 98 14.35 3.76 5.93
C ILE A 98 13.23 3.34 4.96
N PHE A 99 11.96 3.62 5.27
CA PHE A 99 10.80 3.33 4.41
C PHE A 99 10.34 4.52 3.57
N LYS A 100 10.97 5.70 3.72
CA LYS A 100 10.55 6.95 3.06
C LYS A 100 11.35 7.28 1.80
N SER A 101 12.50 6.65 1.62
CA SER A 101 13.36 6.89 0.47
C SER A 101 13.93 5.58 -0.06
N VAL A 102 13.89 5.45 -1.38
CA VAL A 102 14.48 4.29 -2.06
C VAL A 102 15.99 4.43 -2.05
N GLN A 103 16.68 3.45 -1.47
CA GLN A 103 18.14 3.39 -1.48
C GLN A 103 18.62 2.58 -2.69
N PRO A 104 19.78 2.92 -3.26
CA PRO A 104 20.42 2.08 -4.26
C PRO A 104 20.68 0.68 -3.71
N MET A 105 20.66 -0.31 -4.61
CA MET A 105 20.98 -1.69 -4.24
C MET A 105 22.46 -1.79 -3.81
N THR A 106 22.69 -2.41 -2.66
CA THR A 106 24.04 -2.56 -2.06
C THR A 106 24.64 -3.95 -2.27
N GLY A 107 23.79 -4.95 -2.57
CA GLY A 107 24.14 -6.37 -2.56
C GLY A 107 24.01 -7.03 -1.18
N ASP A 108 23.75 -6.24 -0.14
CA ASP A 108 23.36 -6.74 1.18
C ASP A 108 21.84 -7.00 1.18
N LEU A 109 21.46 -8.27 1.23
CA LEU A 109 20.06 -8.68 1.19
C LEU A 109 19.21 -8.04 2.29
N ARG A 110 19.79 -7.80 3.46
CA ARG A 110 19.08 -7.18 4.58
C ARG A 110 18.82 -5.70 4.33
N ALA A 111 19.80 -4.97 3.82
CA ALA A 111 19.63 -3.56 3.46
C ALA A 111 18.72 -3.41 2.24
N ASP A 112 18.92 -4.24 1.22
CA ASP A 112 18.21 -4.16 -0.05
C ASP A 112 16.71 -4.46 0.09
N ARG A 113 16.30 -5.33 1.04
CA ARG A 113 14.87 -5.58 1.31
C ARG A 113 14.13 -4.34 1.81
N TYR A 114 14.79 -3.47 2.58
CA TYR A 114 14.20 -2.20 3.02
C TYR A 114 14.09 -1.20 1.86
N GLY A 115 15.09 -1.14 0.98
CA GLY A 115 15.04 -0.32 -0.24
C GLY A 115 13.91 -0.75 -1.16
N PHE A 116 13.74 -2.05 -1.35
CA PHE A 116 12.62 -2.63 -2.10
C PHE A 116 11.27 -2.27 -1.46
N GLN A 117 11.16 -2.41 -0.13
CA GLN A 117 9.92 -2.09 0.58
C GLN A 117 9.59 -0.59 0.50
N ALA A 118 10.60 0.29 0.60
CA ALA A 118 10.42 1.73 0.41
C ALA A 118 9.89 2.05 -0.99
N ALA A 119 10.44 1.40 -2.03
CA ALA A 119 9.95 1.53 -3.40
C ALA A 119 8.48 1.11 -3.53
N ASN A 120 8.13 -0.04 -2.95
CA ASN A 120 6.76 -0.55 -2.95
C ASN A 120 5.79 0.42 -2.23
N ILE A 121 6.17 0.94 -1.07
CA ILE A 121 5.38 1.91 -0.31
C ILE A 121 5.13 3.17 -1.14
N ILE A 122 6.17 3.75 -1.73
CA ILE A 122 6.07 4.99 -2.51
C ILE A 122 5.15 4.80 -3.72
N VAL A 123 5.34 3.75 -4.50
CA VAL A 123 4.51 3.47 -5.69
C VAL A 123 3.06 3.17 -5.29
N THR A 124 2.84 2.39 -4.24
CA THR A 124 1.49 2.07 -3.79
C THR A 124 0.77 3.33 -3.29
N LEU A 125 1.44 4.21 -2.56
CA LEU A 125 0.87 5.49 -2.12
C LEU A 125 0.44 6.36 -3.30
N GLN A 126 1.29 6.50 -4.32
CA GLN A 126 0.93 7.26 -5.54
C GLN A 126 -0.20 6.58 -6.31
N THR A 127 -0.24 5.25 -6.35
CA THR A 127 -1.34 4.50 -6.97
C THR A 127 -2.66 4.75 -6.23
N VAL A 128 -2.66 4.78 -4.90
CA VAL A 128 -3.85 5.11 -4.11
C VAL A 128 -4.32 6.53 -4.40
N LYS A 129 -3.42 7.53 -4.43
CA LYS A 129 -3.74 8.93 -4.76
C LYS A 129 -4.42 9.03 -6.13
N LEU A 130 -3.81 8.43 -7.15
CA LEU A 130 -4.38 8.43 -8.49
C LEU A 130 -5.74 7.74 -8.55
N THR A 131 -5.89 6.59 -7.88
CA THR A 131 -7.14 5.83 -7.88
C THR A 131 -8.26 6.60 -7.16
N LEU A 132 -7.96 7.31 -6.07
CA LEU A 132 -8.91 8.21 -5.41
C LEU A 132 -9.35 9.35 -6.33
N ALA A 133 -8.39 10.00 -7.01
CA ALA A 133 -8.70 11.07 -7.96
C ALA A 133 -9.57 10.61 -9.13
N LEU A 134 -9.40 9.36 -9.58
CA LEU A 134 -10.26 8.76 -10.61
C LEU A 134 -11.65 8.41 -10.08
N ALA A 135 -11.75 8.07 -8.80
CA ALA A 135 -13.01 7.68 -8.16
C ALA A 135 -13.95 8.88 -7.87
N GLU A 136 -13.40 10.07 -7.62
CA GLU A 136 -14.15 11.27 -7.22
C GLU A 136 -14.37 12.28 -8.35
N ASP A 137 -14.11 11.91 -9.58
CA ASP A 137 -14.26 12.79 -10.77
C ASP A 137 -13.52 14.13 -10.63
N HIS A 138 -12.34 14.11 -10.03
CA HIS A 138 -11.45 15.26 -10.01
C HIS A 138 -11.14 15.74 -11.43
N GLY A 139 -10.92 17.06 -11.61
CA GLY A 139 -10.57 17.64 -12.89
C GLY A 139 -9.35 16.96 -13.56
N VAL A 140 -9.31 17.03 -14.89
CA VAL A 140 -8.25 16.39 -15.70
C VAL A 140 -6.85 16.80 -15.24
N GLU A 141 -6.66 18.07 -14.88
CA GLU A 141 -5.37 18.61 -14.42
C GLU A 141 -4.87 17.88 -13.17
N GLN A 142 -5.73 17.66 -12.19
CA GLN A 142 -5.35 16.97 -10.94
C GLN A 142 -5.05 15.50 -11.17
N ARG A 143 -5.82 14.83 -12.06
CA ARG A 143 -5.54 13.44 -12.44
C ARG A 143 -4.20 13.32 -13.17
N CYS A 144 -3.89 14.27 -14.08
CA CYS A 144 -2.60 14.32 -14.76
C CYS A 144 -1.46 14.58 -13.78
N ALA A 145 -1.64 15.45 -12.78
CA ALA A 145 -0.64 15.70 -11.74
C ALA A 145 -0.31 14.42 -10.96
N PHE A 146 -1.30 13.70 -10.46
CA PHE A 146 -1.08 12.43 -9.74
C PHE A 146 -0.50 11.32 -10.63
N ALA A 147 -0.91 11.26 -11.90
CA ALA A 147 -0.29 10.34 -12.86
C ALA A 147 1.19 10.68 -13.08
N GLY A 148 1.53 11.96 -13.18
CA GLY A 148 2.91 12.45 -13.27
C GLY A 148 3.73 12.09 -12.03
N GLU A 149 3.17 12.25 -10.82
CA GLU A 149 3.81 11.83 -9.57
C GLU A 149 4.11 10.32 -9.55
N LEU A 150 3.15 9.50 -9.99
CA LEU A 150 3.34 8.05 -10.09
C LEU A 150 4.44 7.69 -11.09
N VAL A 151 4.46 8.30 -12.27
CA VAL A 151 5.51 8.07 -13.28
C VAL A 151 6.88 8.48 -12.74
N ASN A 152 6.98 9.64 -12.08
CA ASN A 152 8.22 10.10 -11.48
C ASN A 152 8.69 9.15 -10.36
N ALA A 153 7.77 8.66 -9.53
CA ALA A 153 8.08 7.68 -8.50
C ALA A 153 8.62 6.38 -9.09
N LEU A 154 7.99 5.87 -10.15
CA LEU A 154 8.46 4.67 -10.87
C LEU A 154 9.83 4.89 -11.52
N ALA A 155 10.06 6.05 -12.14
CA ALA A 155 11.33 6.39 -12.78
C ALA A 155 12.49 6.52 -11.77
N ALA A 156 12.19 6.88 -10.53
CA ALA A 156 13.18 6.98 -9.46
C ALA A 156 13.58 5.63 -8.84
N ILE A 157 12.85 4.55 -9.15
CA ILE A 157 13.16 3.22 -8.62
C ILE A 157 14.33 2.60 -9.39
N PRO A 158 15.37 2.08 -8.71
CA PRO A 158 16.41 1.31 -9.37
C PRO A 158 15.83 0.15 -10.19
N THR A 159 16.28 0.02 -11.44
CA THR A 159 15.80 -1.02 -12.38
C THR A 159 15.98 -2.44 -11.84
N THR A 160 16.95 -2.63 -10.96
CA THR A 160 17.20 -3.91 -10.26
C THR A 160 16.03 -4.35 -9.39
N TYR A 161 15.35 -3.41 -8.70
CA TYR A 161 14.14 -3.72 -7.91
C TYR A 161 12.96 -4.07 -8.83
N ILE A 162 12.80 -3.35 -9.94
CA ILE A 162 11.75 -3.64 -10.93
C ILE A 162 11.99 -5.03 -11.56
N ALA A 163 13.23 -5.34 -11.90
CA ALA A 163 13.59 -6.62 -12.46
C ALA A 163 13.36 -7.80 -11.49
N ALA A 164 13.53 -7.59 -10.19
CA ALA A 164 13.28 -8.60 -9.18
C ALA A 164 11.80 -9.02 -9.12
N VAL A 165 10.88 -8.08 -9.36
CA VAL A 165 9.42 -8.35 -9.38
C VAL A 165 8.96 -8.92 -10.72
N SER A 166 9.58 -8.48 -11.82
CA SER A 166 9.15 -8.84 -13.18
C SER A 166 9.78 -10.13 -13.70
N ARG A 167 10.80 -10.67 -13.01
CA ARG A 167 11.34 -11.99 -13.39
C ARG A 167 10.25 -13.03 -13.18
N PRO A 168 9.74 -13.68 -14.25
CA PRO A 168 8.92 -14.86 -14.08
C PRO A 168 9.74 -15.84 -13.24
N MET A 169 9.08 -16.55 -12.31
CA MET A 169 9.70 -17.70 -11.66
C MET A 169 9.98 -18.73 -12.75
N VAL A 170 11.06 -18.56 -13.45
CA VAL A 170 11.58 -19.59 -14.36
C VAL A 170 12.06 -20.70 -13.42
N ARG A 171 11.23 -21.73 -13.29
CA ARG A 171 11.69 -23.01 -12.73
C ARG A 171 12.91 -23.39 -13.55
N SER A 172 14.07 -23.34 -12.92
CA SER A 172 15.23 -24.05 -13.44
C SER A 172 14.88 -25.54 -13.54
N PRO A 173 15.24 -26.19 -14.65
CA PRO A 173 14.95 -27.60 -14.89
C PRO A 173 15.58 -28.48 -13.83
#